data_03b63d962942e1e18fae40dfa9233ed1
#
_entry.id   03b63d962942e1e18fae40dfa9233ed1
#
_cell.length_a   1.000
_cell.length_b   1.000
_cell.length_c   1.000
_cell.angle_alpha   90.00
_cell.angle_beta   90.00
_cell.angle_gamma   90.00
#
_symmetry.space_group_name_H-M   'P 1'
#
loop_
_entity.id
_entity.type
_entity.pdbx_description
1 polymer ?
#
loop_
_entity_poly.entity_id
_entity_poly.type
_entity_poly.pdbx_seq_one_letter_code
_entity_poly.pdbx_strand_id
1 'polypeptide(L)'
;HDALPIFQEYTATVEAEVKNNIAPSSPVRIDRIFVEVGDRVSKGQKLVSMDAANLKQIKYQLDNQQIEFKRIDELYKVGGASKSEWDTAKMNLDIRETSYKNLLENTSLLSPINGVVTARNYDNGDMYSGGNPVLVVEQITPVKLMINVSESYFTQVKKGAPVDVKLDV
;
A
#
# COMPACT_ATOMS: atom_id res chain seq x y z
N HIS A 1 -17.92 13.24 53.16
CA HIS A 1 -17.12 14.19 52.38
C HIS A 1 -16.95 13.62 50.99
N ASP A 2 -17.81 14.08 50.06
CA ASP A 2 -17.65 13.78 48.65
C ASP A 2 -16.44 14.57 48.16
N ALA A 3 -15.33 13.86 47.92
CA ALA A 3 -14.17 14.44 47.27
C ALA A 3 -14.53 14.72 45.82
N LEU A 4 -14.50 15.99 45.44
CA LEU A 4 -14.68 16.39 44.05
C LEU A 4 -13.59 15.71 43.18
N PRO A 5 -13.94 15.16 42.02
CA PRO A 5 -12.95 14.56 41.14
C PRO A 5 -11.95 15.65 40.69
N ILE A 6 -10.67 15.37 40.89
CA ILE A 6 -9.59 16.26 40.44
C ILE A 6 -9.24 15.84 39.01
N PHE A 7 -9.48 16.74 38.06
CA PHE A 7 -9.05 16.59 36.70
C PHE A 7 -7.73 17.31 36.47
N GLN A 8 -6.78 16.61 35.84
CA GLN A 8 -5.53 17.19 35.41
C GLN A 8 -5.42 17.02 33.90
N GLU A 9 -5.09 18.10 33.19
CA GLU A 9 -4.87 18.10 31.79
C GLU A 9 -3.37 18.00 31.45
N TYR A 10 -3.02 17.05 30.59
CA TYR A 10 -1.66 16.87 30.12
C TYR A 10 -1.66 16.90 28.60
N THR A 11 -0.62 17.49 28.03
CA THR A 11 -0.41 17.45 26.56
C THR A 11 0.39 16.22 26.21
N ALA A 12 -0.11 15.43 25.27
CA ALA A 12 0.57 14.27 24.72
C ALA A 12 0.63 14.35 23.21
N THR A 13 1.71 13.85 22.63
CA THR A 13 1.85 13.74 21.17
C THR A 13 1.46 12.34 20.73
N VAL A 14 0.58 12.26 19.74
CA VAL A 14 0.17 11.00 19.09
C VAL A 14 0.79 10.97 17.70
N GLU A 15 1.64 9.99 17.46
CA GLU A 15 2.26 9.77 16.15
C GLU A 15 1.85 8.41 15.60
N ALA A 16 1.47 8.37 14.32
CA ALA A 16 1.25 7.12 13.62
C ALA A 16 2.60 6.46 13.35
N GLU A 17 2.72 5.17 13.67
CA GLU A 17 3.99 4.45 13.60
C GLU A 17 4.45 4.20 12.16
N VAL A 18 3.52 3.97 11.23
CA VAL A 18 3.80 3.73 9.81
C VAL A 18 2.80 4.47 8.93
N LYS A 19 3.32 5.20 7.97
CA LYS A 19 2.57 5.96 6.96
C LYS A 19 3.03 5.56 5.57
N ASN A 20 2.10 5.14 4.72
CA ASN A 20 2.39 4.75 3.34
C ASN A 20 1.65 5.63 2.34
N ASN A 21 2.40 6.15 1.39
CA ASN A 21 1.88 6.87 0.24
C ASN A 21 1.53 5.85 -0.86
N ILE A 22 0.31 5.90 -1.35
CA ILE A 22 -0.18 5.01 -2.39
C ILE A 22 -0.23 5.80 -3.70
N ALA A 23 0.63 5.42 -4.62
CA ALA A 23 0.73 6.07 -5.93
C ALA A 23 1.34 5.11 -6.96
N PRO A 24 1.02 5.27 -8.26
CA PRO A 24 1.72 4.55 -9.31
C PRO A 24 3.15 5.09 -9.46
N SER A 25 4.05 4.28 -10.04
CA SER A 25 5.44 4.69 -10.28
C SER A 25 5.62 5.56 -11.53
N SER A 26 4.60 5.66 -12.37
CA SER A 26 4.62 6.45 -13.60
C SER A 26 3.29 7.18 -13.80
N PRO A 27 3.28 8.27 -14.61
CA PRO A 27 2.06 8.99 -14.93
C PRO A 27 1.02 8.10 -15.59
N VAL A 28 -0.20 8.12 -15.08
CA VAL A 28 -1.31 7.32 -15.59
C VAL A 28 -2.65 7.90 -15.11
N ARG A 29 -3.72 7.69 -15.89
CA ARG A 29 -5.08 8.09 -15.50
C ARG A 29 -5.66 7.16 -14.45
N ILE A 30 -6.30 7.74 -13.45
CA ILE A 30 -7.05 7.01 -12.43
C ILE A 30 -8.39 6.58 -13.03
N ASP A 31 -8.65 5.27 -13.04
CA ASP A 31 -9.94 4.73 -13.44
C ASP A 31 -10.93 4.81 -12.27
N ARG A 32 -10.60 4.20 -11.14
CA ARG A 32 -11.48 4.18 -9.97
C ARG A 32 -10.72 4.08 -8.65
N ILE A 33 -11.15 4.86 -7.68
CA ILE A 33 -10.75 4.78 -6.28
C ILE A 33 -11.87 4.08 -5.51
N PHE A 34 -11.54 2.98 -4.81
CA PHE A 34 -12.52 2.11 -4.14
C PHE A 34 -12.75 2.44 -2.68
N VAL A 35 -11.98 3.37 -2.12
CA VAL A 35 -11.99 3.71 -0.70
C VAL A 35 -12.09 5.21 -0.48
N GLU A 36 -12.56 5.58 0.71
CA GLU A 36 -12.66 6.96 1.16
C GLU A 36 -11.81 7.19 2.41
N VAL A 37 -11.56 8.46 2.74
CA VAL A 37 -10.90 8.83 4.00
C VAL A 37 -11.70 8.29 5.18
N GLY A 38 -11.01 7.64 6.12
CA GLY A 38 -11.62 6.99 7.27
C GLY A 38 -11.88 5.50 7.10
N ASP A 39 -11.81 4.97 5.88
CA ASP A 39 -12.01 3.54 5.64
C ASP A 39 -10.86 2.71 6.21
N ARG A 40 -11.19 1.57 6.81
CA ARG A 40 -10.23 0.55 7.22
C ARG A 40 -9.88 -0.33 6.03
N VAL A 41 -8.60 -0.60 5.85
CA VAL A 41 -8.09 -1.43 4.75
C VAL A 41 -7.20 -2.53 5.29
N SER A 42 -7.19 -3.64 4.58
CA SER A 42 -6.32 -4.79 4.89
C SER A 42 -5.14 -4.83 3.93
N LYS A 43 -4.01 -5.35 4.40
CA LYS A 43 -2.85 -5.62 3.53
C LYS A 43 -3.25 -6.45 2.32
N GLY A 44 -2.89 -5.99 1.12
CA GLY A 44 -3.24 -6.65 -0.15
C GLY A 44 -4.59 -6.25 -0.72
N GLN A 45 -5.39 -5.47 0.00
CA GLN A 45 -6.66 -4.96 -0.51
C GLN A 45 -6.44 -3.99 -1.68
N LYS A 46 -7.21 -4.15 -2.75
CA LYS A 46 -7.18 -3.23 -3.90
C LYS A 46 -7.83 -1.90 -3.53
N LEU A 47 -7.06 -0.83 -3.64
CA LEU A 47 -7.48 0.52 -3.27
C LEU A 47 -7.82 1.38 -4.48
N VAL A 48 -7.05 1.25 -5.56
CA VAL A 48 -7.18 2.06 -6.77
C VAL A 48 -6.98 1.20 -8.00
N SER A 49 -7.80 1.44 -9.01
CA SER A 49 -7.64 0.91 -10.37
C SER A 49 -7.21 2.05 -11.29
N MET A 50 -6.09 1.87 -11.97
CA MET A 50 -5.60 2.78 -12.99
C MET A 50 -6.07 2.33 -14.37
N ASP A 51 -5.95 3.21 -15.37
CA ASP A 51 -6.23 2.85 -16.76
C ASP A 51 -5.38 1.64 -17.19
N ALA A 52 -6.06 0.61 -17.63
CA ALA A 52 -5.48 -0.68 -17.99
C ALA A 52 -5.48 -0.92 -19.52
N ALA A 53 -5.58 0.11 -20.33
CA ALA A 53 -5.67 -0.03 -21.80
C ALA A 53 -4.56 -0.88 -22.40
N ASN A 54 -3.33 -0.74 -21.86
CA ASN A 54 -2.17 -1.48 -22.36
C ASN A 54 -1.95 -2.83 -21.66
N LEU A 55 -2.62 -3.11 -20.56
CA LEU A 55 -2.37 -4.32 -19.77
C LEU A 55 -2.69 -5.59 -20.55
N LYS A 56 -3.80 -5.60 -21.25
CA LYS A 56 -4.26 -6.73 -22.06
C LYS A 56 -3.28 -7.07 -23.20
N GLN A 57 -2.77 -6.04 -23.87
CA GLN A 57 -1.78 -6.20 -24.93
C GLN A 57 -0.48 -6.82 -24.40
N ILE A 58 0.03 -6.30 -23.28
CA ILE A 58 1.24 -6.82 -22.63
C ILE A 58 1.01 -8.25 -22.13
N LYS A 59 -0.16 -8.56 -21.63
CA LYS A 59 -0.53 -9.93 -21.23
C LYS A 59 -0.50 -10.90 -22.41
N TYR A 60 -1.02 -10.51 -23.56
CA TYR A 60 -0.95 -11.34 -24.78
C TYR A 60 0.49 -11.57 -25.24
N GLN A 61 1.35 -10.56 -25.17
CA GLN A 61 2.76 -10.72 -25.50
C GLN A 61 3.46 -11.69 -24.54
N LEU A 62 3.14 -11.63 -23.25
CA LEU A 62 3.64 -12.57 -22.25
C LEU A 62 3.16 -14.00 -22.53
N ASP A 63 1.86 -14.19 -22.78
CA ASP A 63 1.28 -15.51 -23.08
C ASP A 63 1.94 -16.13 -24.32
N ASN A 64 2.15 -15.34 -25.35
CA ASN A 64 2.83 -15.80 -26.57
C ASN A 64 4.28 -16.20 -26.28
N GLN A 65 5.00 -15.44 -25.49
CA GLN A 65 6.38 -15.76 -25.12
C GLN A 65 6.49 -17.00 -24.23
N GLN A 66 5.51 -17.24 -23.36
CA GLN A 66 5.43 -18.47 -22.56
C GLN A 66 5.27 -19.71 -23.47
N ILE A 67 4.42 -19.63 -24.47
CA ILE A 67 4.23 -20.71 -25.46
C ILE A 67 5.53 -20.96 -26.21
N GLU A 68 6.19 -19.91 -26.68
CA GLU A 68 7.46 -20.00 -27.42
C GLU A 68 8.57 -20.63 -26.55
N PHE A 69 8.71 -20.17 -25.32
CA PHE A 69 9.69 -20.74 -24.40
C PHE A 69 9.43 -22.22 -24.13
N LYS A 70 8.19 -22.60 -23.89
CA LYS A 70 7.81 -24.01 -23.66
C LYS A 70 8.21 -24.88 -24.84
N ARG A 71 8.00 -24.41 -26.06
CA ARG A 71 8.39 -25.12 -27.30
C ARG A 71 9.91 -25.30 -27.37
N ILE A 72 10.68 -24.25 -27.17
CA ILE A 72 12.14 -24.29 -27.17
C ILE A 72 12.70 -25.17 -26.07
N ASP A 73 12.12 -25.10 -24.87
CA ASP A 73 12.52 -25.93 -23.72
C ASP A 73 12.32 -27.43 -23.99
N GLU A 74 11.18 -27.80 -24.57
CA GLU A 74 10.90 -29.19 -24.98
C GLU A 74 11.89 -29.68 -26.05
N LEU A 75 12.20 -28.84 -27.02
CA LEU A 75 13.19 -29.17 -28.09
C LEU A 75 14.60 -29.28 -27.50
N TYR A 76 14.99 -28.38 -26.60
CA TYR A 76 16.30 -28.41 -25.97
C TYR A 76 16.53 -29.70 -25.17
N LYS A 77 15.52 -30.21 -24.47
CA LYS A 77 15.59 -31.46 -23.69
C LYS A 77 15.88 -32.70 -24.53
N VAL A 78 15.55 -32.67 -25.81
CA VAL A 78 15.76 -33.79 -26.75
C VAL A 78 16.83 -33.48 -27.84
N GLY A 79 17.61 -32.43 -27.62
CA GLY A 79 18.68 -32.04 -28.56
C GLY A 79 18.23 -31.32 -29.83
N GLY A 80 16.96 -30.90 -29.90
CA GLY A 80 16.39 -30.20 -31.05
C GLY A 80 16.54 -28.68 -31.04
N ALA A 81 17.11 -28.11 -29.98
CA ALA A 81 17.47 -26.71 -29.89
C ALA A 81 18.84 -26.56 -29.22
N SER A 82 19.57 -25.50 -29.56
CA SER A 82 20.86 -25.19 -28.95
C SER A 82 20.69 -24.54 -27.55
N LYS A 83 21.76 -24.60 -26.75
CA LYS A 83 21.81 -23.86 -25.47
C LYS A 83 21.61 -22.37 -25.68
N SER A 84 22.18 -21.79 -26.73
CA SER A 84 22.02 -20.37 -27.08
C SER A 84 20.58 -20.02 -27.43
N GLU A 85 19.87 -20.88 -28.18
CA GLU A 85 18.44 -20.69 -28.45
C GLU A 85 17.61 -20.76 -27.18
N TRP A 86 17.90 -21.69 -26.29
CA TRP A 86 17.22 -21.81 -25.01
C TRP A 86 17.45 -20.59 -24.13
N ASP A 87 18.71 -20.13 -24.00
CA ASP A 87 19.08 -18.95 -23.21
C ASP A 87 18.37 -17.69 -23.73
N THR A 88 18.31 -17.52 -25.06
CA THR A 88 17.60 -16.38 -25.67
C THR A 88 16.09 -16.43 -25.40
N ALA A 89 15.46 -17.58 -25.54
CA ALA A 89 14.04 -17.74 -25.26
C ALA A 89 13.71 -17.48 -23.78
N LYS A 90 14.58 -17.96 -22.88
CA LYS A 90 14.44 -17.71 -21.42
C LYS A 90 14.58 -16.22 -21.08
N MET A 91 15.56 -15.53 -21.66
CA MET A 91 15.75 -14.10 -21.46
C MET A 91 14.54 -13.30 -21.96
N ASN A 92 14.03 -13.65 -23.14
CA ASN A 92 12.84 -12.98 -23.70
C ASN A 92 11.61 -13.18 -22.82
N LEU A 93 11.42 -14.39 -22.26
CA LEU A 93 10.34 -14.67 -21.32
C LEU A 93 10.49 -13.83 -20.05
N ASP A 94 11.68 -13.78 -19.46
CA ASP A 94 11.94 -13.02 -18.22
C ASP A 94 11.68 -11.52 -18.44
N ILE A 95 12.04 -10.97 -19.59
CA ILE A 95 11.75 -9.57 -19.97
C ILE A 95 10.23 -9.34 -20.03
N ARG A 96 9.47 -10.23 -20.66
CA ARG A 96 8.00 -10.09 -20.79
C ARG A 96 7.30 -10.24 -19.45
N GLU A 97 7.73 -11.18 -18.61
CA GLU A 97 7.21 -11.36 -17.25
C GLU A 97 7.44 -10.11 -16.38
N THR A 98 8.64 -9.55 -16.44
CA THR A 98 8.99 -8.33 -15.70
C THR A 98 8.15 -7.13 -16.18
N SER A 99 8.00 -6.96 -17.48
CA SER A 99 7.20 -5.88 -18.07
C SER A 99 5.72 -5.98 -17.64
N TYR A 100 5.16 -7.18 -17.69
CA TYR A 100 3.79 -7.41 -17.25
C TYR A 100 3.60 -7.16 -15.77
N LYS A 101 4.50 -7.66 -14.93
CA LYS A 101 4.47 -7.45 -13.47
C LYS A 101 4.50 -5.96 -13.12
N ASN A 102 5.44 -5.21 -13.72
CA ASN A 102 5.57 -3.78 -13.46
C ASN A 102 4.30 -3.00 -13.88
N LEU A 103 3.73 -3.33 -15.03
CA LEU A 103 2.50 -2.69 -15.49
C LEU A 103 1.31 -3.07 -14.60
N LEU A 104 1.21 -4.33 -14.16
CA LEU A 104 0.16 -4.78 -13.25
C LEU A 104 0.22 -4.05 -11.91
N GLU A 105 1.40 -3.91 -11.32
CA GLU A 105 1.61 -3.16 -10.08
C GLU A 105 1.21 -1.69 -10.21
N ASN A 106 1.42 -1.07 -11.37
CA ASN A 106 0.99 0.29 -11.67
C ASN A 106 -0.50 0.41 -12.02
N THR A 107 -1.14 -0.67 -12.39
CA THR A 107 -2.56 -0.68 -12.79
C THR A 107 -3.49 -0.97 -11.62
N SER A 108 -3.04 -1.75 -10.64
CA SER A 108 -3.80 -2.08 -9.43
C SER A 108 -2.98 -1.72 -8.21
N LEU A 109 -3.36 -0.64 -7.53
CA LEU A 109 -2.67 -0.22 -6.31
C LEU A 109 -3.29 -0.91 -5.11
N LEU A 110 -2.48 -1.67 -4.40
CA LEU A 110 -2.87 -2.45 -3.24
C LEU A 110 -2.38 -1.80 -1.95
N SER A 111 -3.08 -2.03 -0.85
CA SER A 111 -2.58 -1.59 0.46
C SER A 111 -1.38 -2.43 0.91
N PRO A 112 -0.25 -1.82 1.24
CA PRO A 112 0.91 -2.55 1.76
C PRO A 112 0.79 -2.95 3.23
N ILE A 113 -0.21 -2.42 3.93
CA ILE A 113 -0.40 -2.59 5.37
C ILE A 113 -1.88 -2.72 5.74
N ASN A 114 -2.15 -3.22 6.94
CA ASN A 114 -3.44 -3.05 7.60
C ASN A 114 -3.49 -1.64 8.19
N GLY A 115 -4.48 -0.85 7.85
CA GLY A 115 -4.52 0.53 8.30
C GLY A 115 -5.83 1.24 8.01
N VAL A 116 -5.74 2.58 8.04
CA VAL A 116 -6.84 3.51 7.74
C VAL A 116 -6.40 4.47 6.65
N VAL A 117 -7.30 4.75 5.71
CA VAL A 117 -7.09 5.80 4.71
C VAL A 117 -7.19 7.17 5.40
N THR A 118 -6.10 7.94 5.38
CA THR A 118 -6.04 9.26 6.04
C THR A 118 -6.04 10.42 5.06
N ALA A 119 -5.76 10.18 3.77
CA ALA A 119 -5.85 11.19 2.73
C ALA A 119 -6.26 10.58 1.40
N ARG A 120 -7.02 11.34 0.62
CA ARG A 120 -7.39 11.06 -0.76
C ARG A 120 -7.23 12.36 -1.54
N ASN A 121 -6.25 12.40 -2.44
CA ASN A 121 -5.84 13.65 -3.10
C ASN A 121 -6.31 13.75 -4.56
N TYR A 122 -6.95 12.71 -5.08
CA TYR A 122 -7.43 12.63 -6.47
C TYR A 122 -8.83 12.05 -6.53
N ASP A 123 -9.49 12.27 -7.67
CA ASP A 123 -10.79 11.72 -7.99
C ASP A 123 -10.71 10.74 -9.16
N ASN A 124 -11.79 9.95 -9.35
CA ASN A 124 -11.93 9.08 -10.50
C ASN A 124 -11.82 9.90 -11.79
N GLY A 125 -11.04 9.41 -12.75
CA GLY A 125 -10.80 10.08 -14.02
C GLY A 125 -9.65 11.08 -14.04
N ASP A 126 -9.08 11.44 -12.89
CA ASP A 126 -7.94 12.36 -12.82
C ASP A 126 -6.67 11.72 -13.39
N MET A 127 -5.81 12.55 -13.94
CA MET A 127 -4.48 12.13 -14.38
C MET A 127 -3.49 12.28 -13.22
N TYR A 128 -2.88 11.17 -12.80
CA TYR A 128 -1.73 11.21 -11.90
C TYR A 128 -0.46 11.51 -12.71
N SER A 129 0.25 12.55 -12.35
CA SER A 129 1.50 12.97 -13.01
C SER A 129 2.66 13.25 -12.06
N GLY A 130 2.54 12.82 -10.80
CA GLY A 130 3.48 13.09 -9.72
C GLY A 130 2.91 14.07 -8.70
N GLY A 131 3.71 14.42 -7.71
CA GLY A 131 3.29 15.29 -6.62
C GLY A 131 2.65 14.51 -5.45
N ASN A 132 1.50 14.95 -4.96
CA ASN A 132 0.80 14.27 -3.87
C ASN A 132 0.42 12.84 -4.24
N PRO A 133 0.51 11.88 -3.30
CA PRO A 133 0.05 10.51 -3.54
C PRO A 133 -1.45 10.48 -3.78
N VAL A 134 -1.92 9.43 -4.46
CA VAL A 134 -3.36 9.22 -4.68
C VAL A 134 -4.07 9.03 -3.34
N LEU A 135 -3.54 8.18 -2.50
CA LEU A 135 -4.03 7.91 -1.15
C LEU A 135 -2.87 7.88 -0.16
N VAL A 136 -3.20 8.09 1.11
CA VAL A 136 -2.30 7.81 2.23
C VAL A 136 -2.98 6.80 3.15
N VAL A 137 -2.27 5.75 3.51
CA VAL A 137 -2.72 4.73 4.47
C VAL A 137 -1.78 4.73 5.67
N GLU A 138 -2.34 4.83 6.87
CA GLU A 138 -1.60 4.81 8.12
C GLU A 138 -1.93 3.57 8.92
N GLN A 139 -0.91 2.95 9.50
CA GLN A 139 -1.09 1.75 10.31
C GLN A 139 -1.86 2.08 11.58
N ILE A 140 -2.87 1.26 11.88
CA ILE A 140 -3.57 1.32 13.16
C ILE A 140 -2.78 0.47 14.17
N THR A 141 -2.00 1.12 15.03
CA THR A 141 -1.40 0.47 16.19
C THR A 141 -1.92 1.13 17.46
N PRO A 142 -1.98 0.40 18.59
CA PRO A 142 -2.21 1.03 19.87
C PRO A 142 -1.12 2.08 20.10
N VAL A 143 -1.50 3.34 20.15
CA VAL A 143 -0.56 4.44 20.37
C VAL A 143 -0.29 4.53 21.87
N LYS A 144 1.00 4.50 22.23
CA LYS A 144 1.40 4.78 23.60
C LYS A 144 1.41 6.29 23.82
N LEU A 145 0.55 6.75 24.71
CA LEU A 145 0.56 8.13 25.16
C LEU A 145 1.55 8.26 26.32
N MET A 146 2.59 9.06 26.12
CA MET A 146 3.54 9.41 27.16
C MET A 146 3.06 10.68 27.86
N ILE A 147 2.63 10.55 29.11
CA ILE A 147 2.12 11.66 29.92
C ILE A 147 3.11 11.92 31.04
N ASN A 148 3.58 13.16 31.15
CA ASN A 148 4.39 13.61 32.29
C ASN A 148 3.48 14.02 33.42
N VAL A 149 3.51 13.26 34.49
CA VAL A 149 2.73 13.55 35.69
C VAL A 149 3.65 14.20 36.73
N SER A 150 3.25 15.35 37.29
CA SER A 150 4.01 15.99 38.37
C SER A 150 4.03 15.14 39.66
N GLU A 151 5.11 15.21 40.42
CA GLU A 151 5.27 14.43 41.65
C GLU A 151 4.10 14.60 42.64
N SER A 152 3.50 15.78 42.67
CA SER A 152 2.34 16.08 43.55
C SER A 152 1.09 15.24 43.25
N TYR A 153 0.97 14.70 42.04
CA TYR A 153 -0.16 13.88 41.61
C TYR A 153 0.18 12.40 41.41
N PHE A 154 1.43 12.00 41.65
CA PHE A 154 1.90 10.64 41.41
C PHE A 154 1.09 9.58 42.18
N THR A 155 0.67 9.88 43.39
CA THR A 155 -0.14 8.98 44.21
C THR A 155 -1.59 8.84 43.73
N GLN A 156 -2.05 9.74 42.87
CA GLN A 156 -3.42 9.74 42.34
C GLN A 156 -3.52 9.00 40.98
N VAL A 157 -2.41 8.76 40.35
CA VAL A 157 -2.35 8.04 39.05
C VAL A 157 -2.10 6.56 39.30
N LYS A 158 -3.07 5.72 38.94
CA LYS A 158 -3.01 4.27 39.12
C LYS A 158 -3.27 3.58 37.78
N LYS A 159 -2.74 2.37 37.62
CA LYS A 159 -3.06 1.51 36.52
C LYS A 159 -4.59 1.27 36.45
N GLY A 160 -5.18 1.52 35.29
CA GLY A 160 -6.61 1.38 35.04
C GLY A 160 -7.45 2.61 35.41
N ALA A 161 -6.81 3.73 35.80
CA ALA A 161 -7.52 5.00 36.02
C ALA A 161 -8.14 5.49 34.69
N PRO A 162 -9.40 5.99 34.69
CA PRO A 162 -10.04 6.51 33.49
C PRO A 162 -9.29 7.73 32.95
N VAL A 163 -9.16 7.78 31.64
CA VAL A 163 -8.48 8.86 30.91
C VAL A 163 -9.35 9.30 29.75
N ASP A 164 -9.62 10.61 29.70
CA ASP A 164 -10.27 11.23 28.53
C ASP A 164 -9.20 11.82 27.60
N VAL A 165 -9.21 11.40 26.36
CA VAL A 165 -8.28 11.89 25.34
C VAL A 165 -9.02 12.80 24.37
N LYS A 166 -8.57 14.06 24.28
CA LYS A 166 -9.06 15.01 23.27
C LYS A 166 -8.02 15.14 22.17
N LEU A 167 -8.46 15.00 20.94
CA LEU A 167 -7.64 15.22 19.75
C LEU A 167 -7.99 16.59 19.16
N ASP A 168 -6.98 17.44 19.01
CA ASP A 168 -7.11 18.66 18.22
C ASP A 168 -7.01 18.29 16.74
N VAL A 169 -8.10 18.56 16.02
CA VAL A 169 -8.24 18.25 14.58
C VAL A 169 -8.09 19.55 13.77
#